data_f4abe9929c91ce0e62c5207147f631fd
#
_entry.id   f4abe9929c91ce0e62c5207147f631fd
#
_cell.length_a   1.000
_cell.length_b   1.000
_cell.length_c   1.000
_cell.angle_alpha   90.00
_cell.angle_beta   90.00
_cell.angle_gamma   90.00
#
_symmetry.space_group_name_H-M   'P 1'
#
loop_
_entity.id
_entity.type
_entity.pdbx_description
1 polymer ?
#
loop_
_entity_poly.entity_id
_entity_poly.type
_entity_poly.pdbx_seq_one_letter_code
_entity_poly.pdbx_strand_id
1 'polypeptide(L)'
;MTPRNTFSLYESLLTFFLILDTGLSTEYQWSANIRSRWKSDTSPLVGPGSVSTIYEMRSRIGLYLLNGPISANFILQDSRILGAEDNYAGVANTTVSSFFHQAYFNFPYRDQLIQIGRFELPLGKQRIMSKNNWNNVGRSFEGVLIKEKLPFGEILIFSLPTIESKDIYHNDQKDTWLNGIYIKHGLSSLNNGSIAEIYSMDFQDSISTLSYSTYGTRVEAGIRTLMLESEYALQTSKKISANLASVNLGYKPEIDGFVKNIWLGYDFISGDDTSTVEMEGFSKYFGAGHKYHGFYDYIRHKKFIDHAHEGLREFNLKWNLDFLFETNLLVALHYFNSGDGNTHYGQEMDLIFKKIIFDGISLEQGFALYRPDNDDSILSFIYLMLTTSL
;
A
#
# COMPACT_ATOMS: atom_id res chain seq x y z
N MET A 1 34.40 -33.17 -22.52
CA MET A 1 32.97 -32.74 -22.69
C MET A 1 32.14 -33.52 -21.70
N THR A 2 31.84 -32.94 -20.59
CA THR A 2 30.94 -33.51 -19.56
C THR A 2 29.51 -33.08 -19.87
N PRO A 3 28.53 -33.98 -19.83
CA PRO A 3 27.15 -33.63 -20.10
C PRO A 3 26.62 -32.69 -18.99
N ARG A 4 26.09 -31.53 -19.35
CA ARG A 4 25.31 -30.67 -18.49
C ARG A 4 23.99 -31.40 -18.15
N ASN A 5 23.80 -31.79 -16.90
CA ASN A 5 22.52 -32.23 -16.39
C ASN A 5 21.56 -31.02 -16.41
N THR A 6 20.75 -30.89 -17.42
CA THR A 6 19.58 -30.05 -17.41
C THR A 6 18.51 -30.78 -16.58
N PHE A 7 18.43 -30.50 -15.29
CA PHE A 7 17.23 -30.83 -14.50
C PHE A 7 16.05 -30.11 -15.15
N SER A 8 15.10 -30.89 -15.67
CA SER A 8 13.94 -30.31 -16.31
C SER A 8 13.01 -29.73 -15.23
N LEU A 9 12.33 -28.64 -15.57
CA LEU A 9 11.31 -28.00 -14.71
C LEU A 9 10.25 -29.04 -14.25
N TYR A 10 10.04 -30.05 -15.07
CA TYR A 10 9.12 -31.18 -14.82
C TYR A 10 9.59 -32.08 -13.67
N GLU A 11 10.88 -32.38 -13.61
CA GLU A 11 11.45 -33.20 -12.54
C GLU A 11 11.47 -32.44 -11.22
N SER A 12 11.70 -31.13 -11.25
CA SER A 12 11.63 -30.27 -10.06
C SER A 12 10.19 -30.17 -9.50
N LEU A 13 9.21 -30.05 -10.39
CA LEU A 13 7.78 -30.07 -10.01
C LEU A 13 7.36 -31.45 -9.50
N LEU A 14 7.81 -32.54 -10.15
CA LEU A 14 7.49 -33.91 -9.70
C LEU A 14 8.14 -34.22 -8.36
N THR A 15 9.36 -33.78 -8.12
CA THR A 15 10.05 -33.92 -6.83
C THR A 15 9.36 -33.10 -5.73
N PHE A 16 8.86 -31.91 -6.05
CA PHE A 16 8.07 -31.10 -5.13
C PHE A 16 6.73 -31.78 -4.74
N PHE A 17 6.06 -32.42 -5.71
CA PHE A 17 4.84 -33.19 -5.43
C PHE A 17 5.11 -34.51 -4.67
N LEU A 18 6.24 -35.16 -4.89
CA LEU A 18 6.63 -36.39 -4.20
C LEU A 18 7.05 -36.17 -2.73
N ILE A 19 7.54 -34.98 -2.38
CA ILE A 19 7.87 -34.61 -0.98
C ILE A 19 6.58 -34.37 -0.16
N LEU A 20 5.44 -34.10 -0.81
CA LEU A 20 4.14 -33.89 -0.16
C LEU A 20 3.48 -35.20 0.31
N ASP A 21 4.01 -36.36 -0.04
CA ASP A 21 3.42 -37.68 0.29
C ASP A 21 3.99 -38.30 1.60
N THR A 22 4.39 -37.50 2.55
CA THR A 22 4.86 -37.95 3.86
C THR A 22 3.74 -38.07 4.88
N GLY A 23 2.65 -38.82 4.59
CA GLY A 23 1.71 -39.32 5.60
C GLY A 23 0.95 -38.29 6.47
N LEU A 24 1.21 -37.00 6.35
CA LEU A 24 0.46 -35.91 6.95
C LEU A 24 -0.58 -35.42 5.93
N SER A 25 -1.83 -35.32 6.32
CA SER A 25 -2.88 -34.79 5.44
C SER A 25 -2.54 -33.34 5.07
N THR A 26 -2.16 -33.08 3.81
CA THR A 26 -1.95 -31.73 3.31
C THR A 26 -3.31 -31.13 2.96
N GLU A 27 -3.67 -30.05 3.64
CA GLU A 27 -4.83 -29.26 3.29
C GLU A 27 -4.42 -28.21 2.26
N TYR A 28 -5.31 -27.94 1.30
CA TYR A 28 -5.08 -26.90 0.30
C TYR A 28 -6.34 -26.08 0.08
N GLN A 29 -6.13 -24.79 -0.20
CA GLN A 29 -7.20 -23.87 -0.51
C GLN A 29 -6.81 -23.03 -1.72
N TRP A 30 -7.69 -22.98 -2.71
CA TRP A 30 -7.58 -22.10 -3.86
C TRP A 30 -8.29 -20.78 -3.60
N SER A 31 -7.79 -19.73 -4.22
CA SER A 31 -8.46 -18.44 -4.28
C SER A 31 -8.26 -17.82 -5.65
N ALA A 32 -9.22 -17.00 -6.07
CA ALA A 32 -9.08 -16.21 -7.28
C ALA A 32 -9.62 -14.80 -7.05
N ASN A 33 -8.93 -13.82 -7.62
CA ASN A 33 -9.38 -12.43 -7.61
C ASN A 33 -9.12 -11.81 -8.97
N ILE A 34 -10.14 -11.23 -9.57
CA ILE A 34 -10.02 -10.50 -10.83
C ILE A 34 -10.53 -9.08 -10.59
N ARG A 35 -9.72 -8.10 -10.99
CA ARG A 35 -10.09 -6.69 -10.97
C ARG A 35 -9.99 -6.13 -12.38
N SER A 36 -11.10 -5.58 -12.89
CA SER A 36 -11.16 -4.81 -14.11
C SER A 36 -11.44 -3.36 -13.75
N ARG A 37 -10.65 -2.42 -14.27
CA ARG A 37 -10.77 -1.01 -13.96
C ARG A 37 -10.58 -0.13 -15.19
N TRP A 38 -11.60 0.65 -15.49
CA TRP A 38 -11.51 1.77 -16.40
C TRP A 38 -11.19 3.05 -15.63
N LYS A 39 -10.28 3.87 -16.17
CA LYS A 39 -9.90 5.17 -15.62
C LYS A 39 -9.88 6.21 -16.72
N SER A 40 -10.30 7.42 -16.41
CA SER A 40 -10.19 8.59 -17.29
C SER A 40 -9.70 9.78 -16.48
N ASP A 41 -8.70 10.49 -17.00
CA ASP A 41 -7.98 11.56 -16.35
C ASP A 41 -7.78 12.74 -17.31
N THR A 42 -8.11 13.94 -16.84
CA THR A 42 -7.89 15.20 -17.58
C THR A 42 -6.63 15.93 -17.12
N SER A 43 -5.68 15.21 -16.48
CA SER A 43 -4.46 15.80 -15.95
C SER A 43 -3.60 16.50 -17.00
N PRO A 44 -3.06 17.69 -16.71
CA PRO A 44 -2.08 18.35 -17.56
C PRO A 44 -0.76 17.58 -17.70
N LEU A 45 -0.56 16.49 -16.93
CA LEU A 45 0.56 15.56 -17.12
C LEU A 45 0.52 14.87 -18.49
N VAL A 46 -0.64 14.78 -19.09
CA VAL A 46 -0.84 14.24 -20.46
C VAL A 46 -0.83 15.35 -21.52
N GLY A 47 -0.82 16.62 -21.10
CA GLY A 47 -0.86 17.81 -21.95
C GLY A 47 -2.17 18.59 -21.80
N PRO A 48 -2.15 19.92 -21.98
CA PRO A 48 -3.32 20.77 -21.84
C PRO A 48 -4.46 20.31 -22.77
N GLY A 49 -5.64 20.05 -22.18
CA GLY A 49 -6.83 19.67 -22.91
C GLY A 49 -6.87 18.22 -23.40
N SER A 50 -5.89 17.40 -23.04
CA SER A 50 -5.93 15.96 -23.35
C SER A 50 -6.62 15.16 -22.24
N VAL A 51 -7.28 14.07 -22.64
CA VAL A 51 -7.88 13.10 -21.72
C VAL A 51 -7.18 11.76 -21.91
N SER A 52 -6.62 11.24 -20.82
CA SER A 52 -6.06 9.89 -20.82
C SER A 52 -7.10 8.88 -20.35
N THR A 53 -7.36 7.90 -21.15
CA THR A 53 -8.26 6.78 -20.81
C THR A 53 -7.50 5.48 -20.81
N ILE A 54 -7.55 4.74 -19.70
CA ILE A 54 -6.81 3.51 -19.52
C ILE A 54 -7.77 2.43 -19.00
N TYR A 55 -7.64 1.22 -19.58
CA TYR A 55 -8.31 0.01 -19.10
C TYR A 55 -7.28 -0.92 -18.48
N GLU A 56 -7.41 -1.19 -17.20
CA GLU A 56 -6.52 -2.07 -16.46
C GLU A 56 -7.24 -3.36 -16.09
N MET A 57 -6.52 -4.47 -16.16
CA MET A 57 -6.95 -5.76 -15.61
C MET A 57 -5.87 -6.33 -14.72
N ARG A 58 -6.26 -6.88 -13.58
CA ARG A 58 -5.40 -7.65 -12.71
C ARG A 58 -6.08 -8.94 -12.32
N SER A 59 -5.42 -10.06 -12.55
CA SER A 59 -5.86 -11.38 -12.15
C SER A 59 -4.88 -11.96 -11.13
N ARG A 60 -5.39 -12.54 -10.04
CA ARG A 60 -4.61 -13.27 -9.04
C ARG A 60 -5.20 -14.64 -8.86
N ILE A 61 -4.36 -15.67 -8.87
CA ILE A 61 -4.70 -17.04 -8.52
C ILE A 61 -3.81 -17.41 -7.35
N GLY A 62 -4.42 -17.82 -6.24
CA GLY A 62 -3.74 -18.19 -5.01
C GLY A 62 -3.88 -19.67 -4.72
N LEU A 63 -2.81 -20.25 -4.15
CA LEU A 63 -2.79 -21.58 -3.57
C LEU A 63 -2.18 -21.49 -2.17
N TYR A 64 -2.96 -21.83 -1.18
CA TYR A 64 -2.51 -22.01 0.20
C TYR A 64 -2.40 -23.49 0.51
N LEU A 65 -1.28 -23.89 1.10
CA LEU A 65 -0.97 -25.25 1.52
C LEU A 65 -0.71 -25.26 3.02
N LEU A 66 -1.27 -26.24 3.72
CA LEU A 66 -1.03 -26.48 5.14
C LEU A 66 -0.66 -27.93 5.36
N ASN A 67 0.50 -28.18 5.97
CA ASN A 67 0.96 -29.52 6.33
C ASN A 67 1.52 -29.48 7.76
N GLY A 68 0.70 -29.96 8.71
CA GLY A 68 1.00 -29.84 10.13
C GLY A 68 1.19 -28.36 10.54
N PRO A 69 2.33 -28.00 11.14
CA PRO A 69 2.58 -26.62 11.56
C PRO A 69 3.16 -25.74 10.44
N ILE A 70 3.50 -26.31 9.28
CA ILE A 70 4.13 -25.59 8.17
C ILE A 70 3.06 -25.19 7.16
N SER A 71 3.11 -23.95 6.68
CA SER A 71 2.24 -23.51 5.59
C SER A 71 3.04 -22.82 4.49
N ALA A 72 2.50 -22.88 3.28
CA ALA A 72 3.02 -22.15 2.14
C ALA A 72 1.90 -21.40 1.42
N ASN A 73 2.21 -20.23 0.90
CA ASN A 73 1.27 -19.42 0.15
C ASN A 73 1.89 -18.96 -1.17
N PHE A 74 1.18 -19.20 -2.24
CA PHE A 74 1.58 -18.81 -3.59
C PHE A 74 0.45 -17.98 -4.20
N ILE A 75 0.75 -16.78 -4.68
CA ILE A 75 -0.19 -15.94 -5.43
C ILE A 75 0.50 -15.53 -6.72
N LEU A 76 0.06 -16.13 -7.82
CA LEU A 76 0.42 -15.70 -9.17
C LEU A 76 -0.44 -14.49 -9.54
N GLN A 77 0.18 -13.42 -10.00
CA GLN A 77 -0.49 -12.21 -10.48
C GLN A 77 -0.17 -11.97 -11.93
N ASP A 78 -1.19 -11.62 -12.70
CA ASP A 78 -1.07 -11.03 -14.03
C ASP A 78 -1.73 -9.65 -14.01
N SER A 79 -1.01 -8.63 -14.49
CA SER A 79 -1.47 -7.24 -14.55
C SER A 79 -1.24 -6.68 -15.95
N ARG A 80 -2.30 -6.07 -16.53
CA ARG A 80 -2.30 -5.59 -17.92
C ARG A 80 -2.95 -4.22 -18.04
N ILE A 81 -2.54 -3.48 -19.06
CA ILE A 81 -3.29 -2.37 -19.65
C ILE A 81 -3.89 -2.91 -20.94
N LEU A 82 -5.21 -3.00 -21.00
CA LEU A 82 -5.91 -3.53 -22.17
C LEU A 82 -5.79 -2.54 -23.34
N GLY A 83 -5.51 -3.07 -24.52
CA GLY A 83 -5.35 -2.26 -25.75
C GLY A 83 -3.96 -1.58 -25.87
N ALA A 84 -3.06 -1.76 -24.91
CA ALA A 84 -1.67 -1.31 -25.04
C ALA A 84 -0.76 -2.43 -25.56
N GLU A 85 -1.24 -3.16 -26.54
CA GLU A 85 -0.57 -4.29 -27.19
C GLU A 85 0.08 -3.83 -28.47
N ASP A 86 1.15 -4.49 -28.89
CA ASP A 86 1.76 -4.22 -30.18
C ASP A 86 0.82 -4.53 -31.34
N ASN A 87 0.84 -3.69 -32.34
CA ASN A 87 -0.18 -3.45 -33.37
C ASN A 87 -0.63 -4.65 -34.20
N TYR A 88 -0.09 -5.85 -34.02
CA TYR A 88 -0.32 -6.92 -35.00
C TYR A 88 -0.69 -8.30 -34.46
N ALA A 89 -0.60 -8.56 -33.17
CA ALA A 89 -0.76 -9.94 -32.70
C ALA A 89 -1.61 -10.12 -31.44
N GLY A 90 -2.16 -9.07 -30.83
CA GLY A 90 -2.83 -9.17 -29.53
C GLY A 90 -1.87 -9.66 -28.42
N VAL A 91 -0.59 -9.51 -28.63
CA VAL A 91 0.46 -9.90 -27.68
C VAL A 91 0.83 -8.66 -26.89
N ALA A 92 0.48 -8.65 -25.62
CA ALA A 92 0.88 -7.61 -24.72
C ALA A 92 2.41 -7.56 -24.58
N ASN A 93 2.97 -6.37 -24.71
CA ASN A 93 4.40 -6.13 -24.61
C ASN A 93 4.80 -5.61 -23.21
N THR A 94 5.40 -4.44 -23.13
CA THR A 94 5.93 -3.83 -21.89
C THR A 94 4.87 -3.49 -20.81
N THR A 95 3.58 -3.59 -21.11
CA THR A 95 2.49 -3.26 -20.19
C THR A 95 1.95 -4.44 -19.40
N VAL A 96 2.47 -5.66 -19.69
CA VAL A 96 2.13 -6.89 -18.96
C VAL A 96 3.16 -7.16 -17.89
N SER A 97 2.68 -7.49 -16.73
CA SER A 97 3.49 -7.93 -15.60
C SER A 97 2.89 -9.20 -15.02
N SER A 98 3.54 -10.35 -15.25
CA SER A 98 3.13 -11.66 -14.73
C SER A 98 4.24 -12.23 -13.88
N PHE A 99 3.94 -12.46 -12.58
CA PHE A 99 4.92 -12.92 -11.59
C PHE A 99 4.24 -13.47 -10.36
N PHE A 100 5.01 -14.15 -9.50
CA PHE A 100 4.54 -14.46 -8.16
C PHE A 100 4.48 -13.18 -7.32
N HIS A 101 3.27 -12.71 -7.09
CA HIS A 101 3.03 -11.58 -6.19
C HIS A 101 3.34 -11.95 -4.74
N GLN A 102 3.01 -13.19 -4.34
CA GLN A 102 3.44 -13.77 -3.09
C GLN A 102 3.92 -15.20 -3.33
N ALA A 103 5.01 -15.58 -2.69
CA ALA A 103 5.56 -16.93 -2.68
C ALA A 103 6.40 -17.08 -1.41
N TYR A 104 5.78 -17.59 -0.35
CA TYR A 104 6.43 -17.73 0.95
C TYR A 104 5.97 -18.97 1.68
N PHE A 105 6.76 -19.36 2.65
CA PHE A 105 6.38 -20.39 3.61
C PHE A 105 6.51 -19.89 5.03
N ASN A 106 5.70 -20.46 5.92
CA ASN A 106 5.72 -20.20 7.35
C ASN A 106 6.07 -21.49 8.09
N PHE A 107 6.86 -21.37 9.12
CA PHE A 107 7.10 -22.44 10.07
C PHE A 107 7.21 -21.89 11.49
N PRO A 108 6.73 -22.63 12.51
CA PRO A 108 6.85 -22.21 13.89
C PRO A 108 8.27 -22.48 14.40
N TYR A 109 8.78 -21.57 15.22
CA TYR A 109 9.97 -21.77 16.00
C TYR A 109 9.71 -21.25 17.42
N ARG A 110 9.54 -22.16 18.38
CA ARG A 110 9.05 -21.85 19.73
C ARG A 110 7.69 -21.15 19.66
N ASP A 111 7.55 -19.95 20.24
CA ASP A 111 6.32 -19.14 20.26
C ASP A 111 6.21 -18.20 19.05
N GLN A 112 7.18 -18.24 18.15
CA GLN A 112 7.28 -17.37 16.97
C GLN A 112 6.84 -18.10 15.71
N LEU A 113 6.31 -17.33 14.75
CA LEU A 113 6.09 -17.77 13.39
C LEU A 113 7.12 -17.10 12.48
N ILE A 114 7.96 -17.89 11.83
CA ILE A 114 8.95 -17.41 10.87
C ILE A 114 8.37 -17.53 9.47
N GLN A 115 8.36 -16.43 8.74
CA GLN A 115 7.92 -16.35 7.34
C GLN A 115 9.11 -15.97 6.45
N ILE A 116 9.34 -16.74 5.40
CA ILE A 116 10.45 -16.53 4.47
C ILE A 116 9.93 -16.58 3.03
N GLY A 117 10.36 -15.65 2.21
CA GLY A 117 10.04 -15.57 0.80
C GLY A 117 9.51 -14.20 0.39
N ARG A 118 8.56 -14.17 -0.55
CA ARG A 118 7.96 -12.95 -1.09
C ARG A 118 6.53 -12.77 -0.56
N PHE A 119 6.26 -11.66 0.13
CA PHE A 119 4.99 -11.42 0.81
C PHE A 119 4.60 -9.95 0.85
N GLU A 120 3.30 -9.67 1.00
CA GLU A 120 2.81 -8.34 1.36
C GLU A 120 3.11 -8.06 2.85
N LEU A 121 3.56 -6.85 3.17
CA LEU A 121 3.78 -6.39 4.56
C LEU A 121 3.16 -5.01 4.78
N PRO A 122 1.82 -4.93 4.91
CA PRO A 122 1.16 -3.70 5.30
C PRO A 122 1.29 -3.49 6.81
N LEU A 123 1.74 -2.30 7.24
CA LEU A 123 1.81 -1.93 8.65
C LEU A 123 0.79 -0.84 8.97
N GLY A 124 0.11 -0.97 10.10
CA GLY A 124 -0.91 -0.05 10.56
C GLY A 124 -1.98 0.26 9.51
N LYS A 125 -2.27 1.52 9.30
CA LYS A 125 -3.17 1.99 8.23
C LYS A 125 -2.44 2.16 6.88
N GLN A 126 -1.21 1.67 6.74
CA GLN A 126 -0.41 1.69 5.52
C GLN A 126 0.09 3.09 5.12
N ARG A 127 0.23 4.01 6.05
CA ARG A 127 0.76 5.35 5.76
C ARG A 127 2.26 5.30 5.47
N ILE A 128 3.01 4.47 6.20
CA ILE A 128 4.46 4.30 6.04
C ILE A 128 4.80 3.06 5.21
N MET A 129 4.11 1.94 5.42
CA MET A 129 4.35 0.70 4.70
C MET A 129 3.06 0.08 4.19
N SER A 130 2.95 -0.08 2.88
CA SER A 130 1.71 -0.42 2.17
C SER A 130 1.92 -1.54 1.17
N LYS A 131 0.91 -2.40 1.04
CA LYS A 131 0.80 -3.35 -0.08
C LYS A 131 0.39 -2.70 -1.40
N ASN A 132 0.07 -1.41 -1.40
CA ASN A 132 -0.23 -0.58 -2.57
C ASN A 132 -1.23 -1.21 -3.55
N ASN A 133 -2.30 -1.76 -3.04
CA ASN A 133 -3.27 -2.54 -3.82
C ASN A 133 -4.09 -1.70 -4.81
N TRP A 134 -4.07 -0.36 -4.68
CA TRP A 134 -4.66 0.52 -5.68
C TRP A 134 -3.96 0.39 -7.03
N ASN A 135 -2.63 0.36 -7.05
CA ASN A 135 -1.90 0.19 -8.28
C ASN A 135 -2.24 -1.14 -8.96
N ASN A 136 -2.15 -1.17 -10.27
CA ASN A 136 -2.43 -2.38 -11.04
C ASN A 136 -1.43 -3.49 -10.69
N VAL A 137 -0.19 -3.14 -10.44
CA VAL A 137 0.81 -4.00 -9.82
C VAL A 137 0.87 -3.65 -8.33
N GLY A 138 0.45 -4.56 -7.44
CA GLY A 138 0.58 -4.40 -6.00
C GLY A 138 2.03 -4.48 -5.54
N ARG A 139 2.29 -4.16 -4.26
CA ARG A 139 3.62 -4.23 -3.65
C ARG A 139 3.74 -5.44 -2.76
N SER A 140 4.82 -6.18 -2.93
CA SER A 140 5.29 -7.24 -2.04
C SER A 140 6.80 -7.08 -1.83
N PHE A 141 7.29 -7.68 -0.77
CA PHE A 141 8.69 -7.62 -0.36
C PHE A 141 9.23 -9.03 -0.27
N GLU A 142 10.50 -9.19 -0.55
CA GLU A 142 11.24 -10.42 -0.33
C GLU A 142 11.97 -10.34 1.01
N GLY A 143 12.18 -11.48 1.67
CA GLY A 143 12.97 -11.50 2.91
C GLY A 143 12.40 -12.39 4.00
N VAL A 144 12.67 -12.00 5.23
CA VAL A 144 12.30 -12.72 6.45
C VAL A 144 11.43 -11.85 7.33
N LEU A 145 10.36 -12.45 7.87
CA LEU A 145 9.47 -11.83 8.84
C LEU A 145 9.27 -12.80 10.01
N ILE A 146 9.56 -12.35 11.21
CA ILE A 146 9.31 -13.06 12.46
C ILE A 146 8.10 -12.41 13.12
N LYS A 147 7.10 -13.21 13.46
CA LYS A 147 5.87 -12.78 14.14
C LYS A 147 5.79 -13.47 15.50
N GLU A 148 5.59 -12.69 16.54
CA GLU A 148 5.36 -13.19 17.89
C GLU A 148 4.06 -12.62 18.44
N LYS A 149 3.16 -13.49 18.87
CA LYS A 149 1.93 -13.09 19.55
C LYS A 149 2.20 -12.92 21.04
N LEU A 150 1.81 -11.78 21.56
CA LEU A 150 1.88 -11.47 22.98
C LEU A 150 0.45 -11.48 23.57
N PRO A 151 0.30 -11.65 24.89
CA PRO A 151 -1.02 -11.59 25.54
C PRO A 151 -1.79 -10.30 25.28
N PHE A 152 -1.08 -9.22 24.99
CA PHE A 152 -1.63 -7.87 24.78
C PHE A 152 -1.45 -7.35 23.35
N GLY A 153 -0.87 -8.15 22.43
CA GLY A 153 -0.61 -7.67 21.07
C GLY A 153 0.27 -8.56 20.22
N GLU A 154 1.08 -7.95 19.37
CA GLU A 154 1.94 -8.62 18.40
C GLU A 154 3.25 -7.86 18.20
N ILE A 155 4.33 -8.60 18.00
CA ILE A 155 5.63 -8.07 17.54
C ILE A 155 5.91 -8.63 16.15
N LEU A 156 6.33 -7.76 15.24
CA LEU A 156 6.86 -8.11 13.92
C LEU A 156 8.31 -7.63 13.84
N ILE A 157 9.20 -8.52 13.42
CA ILE A 157 10.60 -8.19 13.13
C ILE A 157 10.86 -8.62 11.70
N PHE A 158 11.39 -7.74 10.87
CA PHE A 158 11.59 -8.04 9.46
C PHE A 158 12.94 -7.54 8.93
N SER A 159 13.43 -8.23 7.92
CA SER A 159 14.62 -7.87 7.15
C SER A 159 14.33 -8.15 5.67
N LEU A 160 14.37 -7.10 4.86
CA LEU A 160 13.89 -7.10 3.49
C LEU A 160 14.95 -6.47 2.56
N PRO A 161 15.57 -7.23 1.64
CA PRO A 161 16.27 -6.63 0.51
C PRO A 161 15.23 -5.95 -0.39
N THR A 162 15.38 -4.67 -0.65
CA THR A 162 14.44 -3.90 -1.47
C THR A 162 14.95 -3.67 -2.88
N ILE A 163 16.26 -3.62 -3.06
CA ILE A 163 16.94 -3.56 -4.35
C ILE A 163 18.20 -4.42 -4.23
N GLU A 164 18.32 -5.38 -5.13
CA GLU A 164 19.56 -6.11 -5.39
C GLU A 164 20.28 -5.43 -6.56
N SER A 165 21.59 -5.25 -6.43
CA SER A 165 22.37 -4.68 -7.52
C SER A 165 22.35 -5.61 -8.73
N LYS A 166 22.57 -5.08 -9.92
CA LYS A 166 22.51 -5.85 -11.18
C LYS A 166 23.54 -6.99 -11.26
N ASP A 167 24.59 -6.93 -10.47
CA ASP A 167 25.63 -7.93 -10.43
C ASP A 167 25.46 -8.88 -9.25
N ILE A 168 24.48 -9.78 -9.37
CA ILE A 168 24.17 -10.81 -8.36
C ILE A 168 25.34 -11.79 -8.10
N TYR A 169 26.37 -11.79 -8.95
CA TYR A 169 27.54 -12.68 -8.81
C TYR A 169 28.72 -12.00 -8.12
N HIS A 170 28.69 -10.68 -7.98
CA HIS A 170 29.72 -9.91 -7.32
C HIS A 170 29.08 -9.10 -6.21
N ASN A 171 29.48 -9.33 -5.00
CA ASN A 171 29.08 -8.48 -3.87
C ASN A 171 29.68 -7.09 -4.05
N ASP A 172 29.00 -6.24 -4.83
CA ASP A 172 29.41 -4.88 -5.10
C ASP A 172 28.98 -3.88 -4.02
N GLN A 173 28.34 -4.37 -2.96
CA GLN A 173 27.85 -3.60 -1.80
C GLN A 173 26.85 -2.49 -2.18
N LYS A 174 26.11 -2.66 -3.27
CA LYS A 174 25.12 -1.70 -3.75
C LYS A 174 23.68 -2.14 -3.50
N ASP A 175 23.46 -2.88 -2.43
CA ASP A 175 22.15 -3.36 -2.06
C ASP A 175 21.40 -2.33 -1.23
N THR A 176 20.10 -2.39 -1.29
CA THR A 176 19.21 -1.59 -0.46
C THR A 176 18.40 -2.49 0.45
N TRP A 177 18.44 -2.20 1.74
CA TRP A 177 17.79 -3.01 2.78
C TRP A 177 16.79 -2.17 3.56
N LEU A 178 15.70 -2.81 3.96
CA LEU A 178 14.76 -2.30 4.95
C LEU A 178 14.64 -3.29 6.09
N ASN A 179 15.14 -2.92 7.26
CA ASN A 179 15.02 -3.69 8.48
C ASN A 179 14.04 -3.01 9.42
N GLY A 180 13.31 -3.77 10.25
CA GLY A 180 12.42 -3.09 11.18
C GLY A 180 11.85 -3.97 12.27
N ILE A 181 11.34 -3.27 13.27
CA ILE A 181 10.56 -3.79 14.39
C ILE A 181 9.26 -3.01 14.45
N TYR A 182 8.15 -3.72 14.55
CA TYR A 182 6.82 -3.15 14.70
C TYR A 182 6.10 -3.85 15.83
N ILE A 183 5.56 -3.07 16.77
CA ILE A 183 4.87 -3.56 17.96
C ILE A 183 3.45 -3.00 17.92
N LYS A 184 2.48 -3.89 18.03
CA LYS A 184 1.07 -3.56 18.16
C LYS A 184 0.57 -3.97 19.53
N HIS A 185 -0.05 -3.04 20.24
CA HIS A 185 -0.63 -3.24 21.57
C HIS A 185 -2.13 -2.92 21.54
N GLY A 186 -2.93 -3.84 22.05
CA GLY A 186 -4.37 -3.62 22.23
C GLY A 186 -4.66 -2.76 23.48
N LEU A 187 -5.43 -1.70 23.33
CA LEU A 187 -5.85 -0.81 24.39
C LEU A 187 -7.27 -1.20 24.89
N SER A 188 -7.42 -2.42 25.38
CA SER A 188 -8.73 -2.99 25.77
C SER A 188 -9.44 -2.20 26.88
N SER A 189 -8.71 -1.42 27.67
CA SER A 189 -9.26 -0.54 28.71
C SER A 189 -10.06 0.66 28.16
N LEU A 190 -9.81 1.06 26.91
CA LEU A 190 -10.52 2.17 26.26
C LEU A 190 -11.75 1.69 25.49
N ASN A 191 -11.57 0.71 24.62
CA ASN A 191 -12.62 0.05 23.85
C ASN A 191 -12.04 -1.20 23.16
N ASN A 192 -12.86 -2.22 22.94
CA ASN A 192 -12.48 -3.36 22.09
C ASN A 192 -12.21 -2.87 20.67
N GLY A 193 -10.96 -2.91 20.23
CA GLY A 193 -10.50 -2.42 18.93
C GLY A 193 -9.59 -1.20 18.99
N SER A 194 -9.46 -0.55 20.16
CA SER A 194 -8.43 0.49 20.34
C SER A 194 -7.04 -0.13 20.39
N ILE A 195 -6.08 0.49 19.70
CA ILE A 195 -4.72 0.00 19.57
C ILE A 195 -3.70 1.14 19.66
N ALA A 196 -2.52 0.81 20.15
CA ALA A 196 -1.32 1.62 20.02
C ALA A 196 -0.27 0.82 19.26
N GLU A 197 0.47 1.47 18.41
CA GLU A 197 1.53 0.87 17.59
C GLU A 197 2.78 1.74 17.69
N ILE A 198 3.93 1.09 17.82
CA ILE A 198 5.23 1.75 17.73
C ILE A 198 6.10 0.98 16.76
N TYR A 199 6.94 1.69 16.03
CA TYR A 199 7.82 1.06 15.06
C TYR A 199 9.16 1.78 14.94
N SER A 200 10.16 1.02 14.58
CA SER A 200 11.48 1.47 14.16
C SER A 200 11.83 0.74 12.87
N MET A 201 12.21 1.49 11.86
CA MET A 201 12.64 0.96 10.57
C MET A 201 13.94 1.63 10.16
N ASP A 202 14.87 0.84 9.66
CA ASP A 202 16.17 1.29 9.19
C ASP A 202 16.28 1.00 7.69
N PHE A 203 16.33 2.07 6.90
CA PHE A 203 16.50 2.02 5.46
C PHE A 203 17.97 2.28 5.12
N GLN A 204 18.62 1.28 4.56
CA GLN A 204 20.02 1.31 4.18
C GLN A 204 20.11 1.31 2.65
N ASP A 205 20.51 2.42 2.09
CA ASP A 205 20.73 2.55 0.65
C ASP A 205 22.23 2.74 0.37
N SER A 206 22.85 1.67 -0.09
CA SER A 206 24.28 1.68 -0.46
C SER A 206 24.52 2.32 -1.83
N ILE A 207 23.45 2.55 -2.62
CA ILE A 207 23.54 3.12 -3.98
C ILE A 207 23.57 4.65 -3.91
N SER A 208 22.59 5.26 -3.23
CA SER A 208 22.43 6.72 -3.17
C SER A 208 23.04 7.36 -1.92
N THR A 209 23.56 6.55 -1.00
CA THR A 209 24.05 7.01 0.32
C THR A 209 22.96 7.67 1.21
N LEU A 210 21.70 7.51 0.88
CA LEU A 210 20.54 8.03 1.61
C LEU A 210 20.03 7.01 2.64
N SER A 211 20.87 6.62 3.60
CA SER A 211 20.45 5.77 4.71
C SER A 211 19.83 6.60 5.82
N TYR A 212 18.70 6.14 6.36
CA TYR A 212 18.00 6.79 7.47
C TYR A 212 17.19 5.80 8.29
N SER A 213 16.96 6.16 9.55
CA SER A 213 16.04 5.44 10.42
C SER A 213 14.72 6.19 10.55
N THR A 214 13.62 5.45 10.54
CA THR A 214 12.26 5.96 10.78
C THR A 214 11.74 5.43 12.09
N TYR A 215 11.38 6.32 13.00
CA TYR A 215 10.72 5.99 14.26
C TYR A 215 9.31 6.53 14.23
N GLY A 216 8.34 5.74 14.67
CA GLY A 216 6.98 6.23 14.67
C GLY A 216 6.08 5.58 15.70
N THR A 217 4.97 6.25 15.92
CA THR A 217 3.88 5.79 16.78
C THR A 217 2.54 6.06 16.12
N ARG A 218 1.60 5.15 16.33
CA ARG A 218 0.24 5.29 15.86
C ARG A 218 -0.74 4.87 16.95
N VAL A 219 -1.83 5.60 17.07
CA VAL A 219 -2.93 5.30 17.99
C VAL A 219 -4.23 5.30 17.22
N GLU A 220 -5.05 4.30 17.46
CA GLU A 220 -6.44 4.25 17.03
C GLU A 220 -7.28 3.96 18.27
N ALA A 221 -8.19 4.86 18.60
CA ALA A 221 -9.01 4.76 19.79
C ALA A 221 -10.45 5.18 19.51
N GLY A 222 -11.39 4.55 20.21
CA GLY A 222 -12.79 4.91 20.16
C GLY A 222 -13.38 4.97 21.57
N ILE A 223 -14.12 6.04 21.87
CA ILE A 223 -14.86 6.19 23.12
C ILE A 223 -16.28 6.61 22.75
N ARG A 224 -17.25 5.70 22.95
CA ARG A 224 -18.66 5.90 22.53
C ARG A 224 -18.73 6.26 21.03
N THR A 225 -19.20 7.46 20.73
CA THR A 225 -19.36 7.99 19.39
C THR A 225 -18.11 8.66 18.82
N LEU A 226 -17.11 8.93 19.65
CA LEU A 226 -15.88 9.62 19.24
C LEU A 226 -14.80 8.63 18.87
N MET A 227 -14.08 8.91 17.80
CA MET A 227 -12.98 8.12 17.27
C MET A 227 -11.76 9.02 17.06
N LEU A 228 -10.59 8.47 17.33
CA LEU A 228 -9.29 9.10 17.08
C LEU A 228 -8.42 8.17 16.28
N GLU A 229 -7.81 8.68 15.23
CA GLU A 229 -6.67 8.07 14.56
C GLU A 229 -5.55 9.09 14.52
N SER A 230 -4.37 8.73 15.02
CA SER A 230 -3.19 9.59 14.94
C SER A 230 -1.95 8.78 14.60
N GLU A 231 -1.04 9.37 13.85
CA GLU A 231 0.25 8.78 13.52
C GLU A 231 1.32 9.87 13.45
N TYR A 232 2.45 9.62 14.08
CA TYR A 232 3.63 10.46 13.99
C TYR A 232 4.84 9.61 13.61
N ALA A 233 5.65 10.12 12.68
CA ALA A 233 6.89 9.49 12.27
C ALA A 233 8.00 10.51 12.12
N LEU A 234 9.20 10.14 12.57
CA LEU A 234 10.44 10.91 12.44
C LEU A 234 11.44 10.11 11.60
N GLN A 235 11.99 10.72 10.55
CA GLN A 235 13.12 10.18 9.80
C GLN A 235 14.38 10.93 10.18
N THR A 236 15.45 10.22 10.49
CA THR A 236 16.70 10.82 10.95
C THR A 236 17.92 10.08 10.45
N SER A 237 18.95 10.83 10.11
CA SER A 237 20.33 10.39 9.87
C SER A 237 21.27 11.56 10.10
N LYS A 238 22.54 11.42 9.70
CA LYS A 238 23.49 12.56 9.75
C LYS A 238 23.11 13.73 8.83
N LYS A 239 22.25 13.47 7.82
CA LYS A 239 21.87 14.45 6.79
C LYS A 239 20.36 14.60 6.64
N ILE A 240 19.57 13.82 7.37
CA ILE A 240 18.11 13.78 7.24
C ILE A 240 17.49 14.09 8.60
N SER A 241 16.55 15.04 8.62
CA SER A 241 15.71 15.37 9.78
C SER A 241 14.33 15.73 9.28
N ALA A 242 13.48 14.74 9.11
CA ALA A 242 12.18 14.89 8.48
C ALA A 242 11.06 14.25 9.31
N ASN A 243 9.86 14.79 9.23
CA ASN A 243 8.75 14.27 10.03
C ASN A 243 7.42 14.26 9.29
N LEU A 244 6.54 13.36 9.75
CA LEU A 244 5.15 13.22 9.32
C LEU A 244 4.27 13.20 10.56
N ALA A 245 3.16 13.93 10.52
CA ALA A 245 2.14 13.89 11.53
C ALA A 245 0.75 13.77 10.89
N SER A 246 -0.12 12.98 11.50
CA SER A 246 -1.51 12.83 11.08
C SER A 246 -2.40 12.73 12.29
N VAL A 247 -3.49 13.49 12.29
CA VAL A 247 -4.53 13.42 13.33
C VAL A 247 -5.89 13.44 12.64
N ASN A 248 -6.73 12.44 12.94
CA ASN A 248 -8.09 12.36 12.43
C ASN A 248 -9.04 12.15 13.62
N LEU A 249 -10.02 13.04 13.72
CA LEU A 249 -11.08 12.97 14.71
C LEU A 249 -12.37 12.52 14.01
N GLY A 250 -12.95 11.44 14.51
CA GLY A 250 -14.14 10.84 13.94
C GLY A 250 -15.34 10.92 14.89
N TYR A 251 -16.51 11.01 14.30
CA TYR A 251 -17.78 10.89 14.98
C TYR A 251 -18.63 9.80 14.33
N LYS A 252 -19.08 8.83 15.10
CA LYS A 252 -20.01 7.77 14.67
C LYS A 252 -21.31 7.95 15.44
N PRO A 253 -22.44 8.24 14.78
CA PRO A 253 -23.75 8.33 15.45
C PRO A 253 -24.10 7.03 16.18
N GLU A 254 -24.80 7.13 17.30
CA GLU A 254 -25.31 5.97 18.05
C GLU A 254 -26.46 5.27 17.35
N ILE A 255 -27.23 6.02 16.55
CA ILE A 255 -28.39 5.51 15.82
C ILE A 255 -27.97 5.23 14.39
N ASP A 256 -28.26 4.04 13.92
CA ASP A 256 -28.07 3.68 12.51
C ASP A 256 -28.94 4.56 11.61
N GLY A 257 -28.31 5.23 10.68
CA GLY A 257 -28.93 6.17 9.77
C GLY A 257 -28.10 6.37 8.50
N PHE A 258 -28.51 7.35 7.70
CA PHE A 258 -27.83 7.70 6.47
C PHE A 258 -26.33 8.02 6.66
N VAL A 259 -25.96 8.62 7.80
CA VAL A 259 -24.55 8.95 8.13
C VAL A 259 -23.95 7.83 8.98
N LYS A 260 -22.98 7.10 8.44
CA LYS A 260 -22.20 6.12 9.19
C LYS A 260 -21.17 6.74 10.10
N ASN A 261 -20.40 7.66 9.57
CA ASN A 261 -19.41 8.43 10.34
C ASN A 261 -18.95 9.66 9.58
N ILE A 262 -18.37 10.60 10.34
CA ILE A 262 -17.76 11.83 9.84
C ILE A 262 -16.34 11.89 10.39
N TRP A 263 -15.37 12.32 9.60
CA TRP A 263 -13.98 12.49 10.01
C TRP A 263 -13.48 13.87 9.64
N LEU A 264 -12.83 14.52 10.56
CA LEU A 264 -12.02 15.72 10.34
C LEU A 264 -10.56 15.33 10.50
N GLY A 265 -9.74 15.58 9.48
CA GLY A 265 -8.34 15.17 9.42
C GLY A 265 -7.41 16.35 9.18
N TYR A 266 -6.22 16.22 9.75
CA TYR A 266 -5.05 17.04 9.44
C TYR A 266 -3.84 16.17 9.23
N ASP A 267 -3.19 16.34 8.08
CA ASP A 267 -1.95 15.67 7.71
C ASP A 267 -0.85 16.70 7.48
N PHE A 268 0.33 16.41 8.02
CA PHE A 268 1.55 17.18 7.82
C PHE A 268 2.67 16.27 7.35
N ILE A 269 3.36 16.68 6.32
CA ILE A 269 4.59 16.04 5.79
C ILE A 269 5.61 17.15 5.61
N SER A 270 6.76 17.05 6.27
CA SER A 270 7.80 18.05 6.15
C SER A 270 8.33 18.14 4.72
N GLY A 271 8.57 19.36 4.26
CA GLY A 271 9.26 19.66 3.02
C GLY A 271 10.74 19.89 3.26
N ASP A 272 11.48 20.03 2.17
CA ASP A 272 12.91 20.28 2.18
C ASP A 272 13.20 21.78 2.05
N ASP A 273 13.97 22.33 2.96
CA ASP A 273 14.48 23.69 2.85
C ASP A 273 15.83 23.65 2.13
N THR A 274 15.83 23.98 0.85
CA THR A 274 17.03 23.97 0.01
C THR A 274 18.10 24.95 0.45
N SER A 275 17.82 25.84 1.42
CA SER A 275 18.81 26.73 2.02
C SER A 275 19.66 26.07 3.10
N THR A 276 19.25 24.91 3.59
CA THR A 276 19.98 24.11 4.57
C THR A 276 20.81 23.00 3.92
N VAL A 277 21.71 22.38 4.68
CA VAL A 277 22.51 21.22 4.23
C VAL A 277 21.77 19.91 4.54
N GLU A 278 20.86 19.95 5.50
CA GLU A 278 20.07 18.81 5.91
C GLU A 278 18.89 18.62 4.95
N MET A 279 18.51 17.38 4.71
CA MET A 279 17.30 17.02 3.96
C MET A 279 16.14 16.91 4.95
N GLU A 280 15.17 17.78 4.83
CA GLU A 280 14.05 17.89 5.75
C GLU A 280 12.76 17.31 5.16
N GLY A 281 12.76 16.94 3.88
CA GLY A 281 11.64 16.34 3.18
C GLY A 281 11.42 14.88 3.61
N PHE A 282 10.24 14.59 4.14
CA PHE A 282 9.89 13.25 4.60
C PHE A 282 9.61 12.29 3.42
N SER A 283 10.28 11.15 3.39
CA SER A 283 10.09 10.13 2.36
C SER A 283 8.97 9.14 2.71
N LYS A 284 7.94 9.09 1.88
CA LYS A 284 6.90 8.06 1.93
C LYS A 284 7.15 6.91 0.96
N TYR A 285 8.37 6.42 0.87
CA TYR A 285 8.81 5.47 -0.16
C TYR A 285 7.92 4.23 -0.30
N PHE A 286 7.48 3.65 0.82
CA PHE A 286 6.67 2.44 0.85
C PHE A 286 5.21 2.69 1.27
N GLY A 287 4.84 3.93 1.55
CA GLY A 287 3.50 4.30 1.97
C GLY A 287 2.45 4.21 0.86
N ALA A 288 1.18 4.19 1.26
CA ALA A 288 0.07 4.38 0.36
C ALA A 288 -0.06 5.87 0.01
N GLY A 289 -0.13 6.19 -1.28
CA GLY A 289 -0.43 7.54 -1.75
C GLY A 289 -1.94 7.77 -1.86
N HIS A 290 -2.56 7.06 -2.78
CA HIS A 290 -3.97 7.17 -3.15
C HIS A 290 -4.99 7.11 -1.98
N LYS A 291 -4.64 6.47 -0.88
CA LYS A 291 -5.52 6.33 0.28
C LYS A 291 -5.70 7.62 1.09
N TYR A 292 -4.75 8.55 1.02
CA TYR A 292 -4.64 9.64 1.99
C TYR A 292 -4.83 11.02 1.39
N HIS A 293 -4.18 11.36 0.31
CA HIS A 293 -4.07 12.74 -0.18
C HIS A 293 -4.94 12.95 -1.43
N GLY A 294 -6.23 12.62 -1.32
CA GLY A 294 -7.19 12.67 -2.41
C GLY A 294 -7.12 11.47 -3.37
N PHE A 295 -8.20 11.21 -4.08
CA PHE A 295 -8.30 10.08 -5.02
C PHE A 295 -7.81 10.43 -6.42
N TYR A 296 -7.60 11.70 -6.72
CA TYR A 296 -7.02 12.15 -7.97
C TYR A 296 -5.52 11.87 -8.05
N ASP A 297 -4.86 11.73 -6.90
CA ASP A 297 -3.39 11.53 -6.79
C ASP A 297 -2.56 12.71 -7.37
N TYR A 298 -3.17 13.89 -7.62
CA TYR A 298 -2.50 15.03 -8.24
C TYR A 298 -1.31 15.52 -7.42
N ILE A 299 -1.49 15.66 -6.12
CA ILE A 299 -0.46 16.09 -5.18
C ILE A 299 0.76 15.16 -5.23
N ARG A 300 0.51 13.86 -5.35
CA ARG A 300 1.58 12.86 -5.49
C ARG A 300 2.30 12.95 -6.82
N HIS A 301 1.57 13.09 -7.93
CA HIS A 301 2.16 13.19 -9.27
C HIS A 301 2.99 14.45 -9.46
N LYS A 302 2.66 15.55 -8.79
CA LYS A 302 3.46 16.77 -8.76
C LYS A 302 4.64 16.69 -7.80
N LYS A 303 4.83 15.54 -7.10
CA LYS A 303 5.96 15.26 -6.23
C LYS A 303 6.07 16.22 -5.04
N PHE A 304 4.96 16.65 -4.46
CA PHE A 304 4.97 17.53 -3.28
C PHE A 304 5.32 16.82 -1.98
N ILE A 305 5.40 15.50 -1.99
CA ILE A 305 5.55 14.65 -0.80
C ILE A 305 6.77 13.72 -0.86
N ASP A 306 7.79 14.08 -1.65
CA ASP A 306 9.06 13.36 -1.69
C ASP A 306 10.17 14.22 -1.06
N HIS A 307 11.33 13.61 -0.83
CA HIS A 307 12.51 14.31 -0.33
C HIS A 307 12.83 15.57 -1.08
N ALA A 308 13.08 16.33 -1.55
CA ALA A 308 13.39 17.50 -2.36
C ALA A 308 12.17 18.35 -2.69
N HIS A 309 11.04 18.17 -1.98
CA HIS A 309 9.82 18.90 -2.25
C HIS A 309 9.34 19.71 -1.06
N GLU A 310 8.44 20.65 -1.33
CA GLU A 310 7.95 21.62 -0.35
C GLU A 310 7.08 21.02 0.76
N GLY A 311 6.90 19.68 0.76
CA GLY A 311 6.08 18.99 1.76
C GLY A 311 4.58 19.22 1.59
N LEU A 312 3.80 18.88 2.61
CA LEU A 312 2.35 18.95 2.54
C LEU A 312 1.74 19.29 3.90
N ARG A 313 0.78 20.24 3.90
CA ARG A 313 -0.24 20.41 4.94
C ARG A 313 -1.60 20.20 4.31
N GLU A 314 -2.35 19.24 4.83
CA GLU A 314 -3.66 18.90 4.34
C GLU A 314 -4.70 18.99 5.45
N PHE A 315 -5.79 19.71 5.19
CA PHE A 315 -7.03 19.57 5.96
C PHE A 315 -8.02 18.76 5.14
N ASN A 316 -8.65 17.78 5.78
CA ASN A 316 -9.67 16.97 5.09
C ASN A 316 -10.90 16.76 5.96
N LEU A 317 -12.04 16.64 5.27
CA LEU A 317 -13.33 16.32 5.87
C LEU A 317 -13.96 15.19 5.07
N LYS A 318 -14.33 14.10 5.74
CA LYS A 318 -14.83 12.89 5.11
C LYS A 318 -16.15 12.46 5.73
N TRP A 319 -17.13 12.12 4.89
CA TRP A 319 -18.40 11.53 5.28
C TRP A 319 -18.52 10.14 4.68
N ASN A 320 -18.76 9.15 5.50
CA ASN A 320 -19.17 7.83 5.06
C ASN A 320 -20.68 7.71 5.25
N LEU A 321 -21.39 7.45 4.18
CA LEU A 321 -22.81 7.46 4.09
C LEU A 321 -23.35 6.11 3.63
N ASP A 322 -24.49 5.67 4.16
CA ASP A 322 -25.33 4.66 3.54
C ASP A 322 -26.21 5.32 2.50
N PHE A 323 -25.92 5.04 1.24
CA PHE A 323 -26.67 5.62 0.13
C PHE A 323 -27.71 4.64 -0.39
N LEU A 324 -28.51 5.05 -1.36
CA LEU A 324 -29.58 4.25 -1.94
C LEU A 324 -29.10 2.86 -2.38
N PHE A 325 -29.96 1.85 -2.25
CA PHE A 325 -29.73 0.47 -2.72
C PHE A 325 -28.48 -0.20 -2.07
N GLU A 326 -28.26 0.00 -0.78
CA GLU A 326 -27.13 -0.57 -0.04
C GLU A 326 -25.75 -0.16 -0.60
N THR A 327 -25.67 1.02 -1.18
CA THR A 327 -24.43 1.59 -1.68
C THR A 327 -23.75 2.38 -0.57
N ASN A 328 -22.46 2.12 -0.33
CA ASN A 328 -21.66 2.97 0.53
C ASN A 328 -21.13 4.15 -0.30
N LEU A 329 -21.35 5.36 0.18
CA LEU A 329 -20.81 6.60 -0.41
C LEU A 329 -19.82 7.24 0.54
N LEU A 330 -18.59 7.43 0.08
CA LEU A 330 -17.63 8.31 0.70
C LEU A 330 -17.64 9.65 -0.03
N VAL A 331 -17.85 10.73 0.70
CA VAL A 331 -17.62 12.10 0.25
C VAL A 331 -16.40 12.62 0.98
N ALA A 332 -15.39 13.11 0.28
CA ALA A 332 -14.20 13.69 0.89
C ALA A 332 -13.92 15.07 0.30
N LEU A 333 -13.48 15.99 1.16
CA LEU A 333 -13.01 17.31 0.78
C LEU A 333 -11.59 17.46 1.30
N HIS A 334 -10.71 17.97 0.46
CA HIS A 334 -9.30 18.17 0.76
C HIS A 334 -8.87 19.59 0.45
N TYR A 335 -8.04 20.16 1.32
CA TYR A 335 -7.42 21.47 1.16
C TYR A 335 -5.91 21.31 1.38
N PHE A 336 -5.12 21.65 0.35
CA PHE A 336 -3.70 21.33 0.29
C PHE A 336 -2.83 22.58 0.26
N ASN A 337 -1.81 22.62 1.11
CA ASN A 337 -0.76 23.64 1.12
C ASN A 337 0.62 22.98 1.20
N SER A 338 1.66 23.76 0.89
CA SER A 338 3.05 23.38 1.14
C SER A 338 3.31 23.11 2.63
N GLY A 339 4.37 22.37 2.93
CA GLY A 339 4.77 22.04 4.29
C GLY A 339 5.07 23.27 5.17
N ASP A 340 5.55 24.36 4.60
CA ASP A 340 5.74 25.65 5.27
C ASP A 340 4.44 26.47 5.36
N GLY A 341 3.43 26.14 4.56
CA GLY A 341 2.12 26.80 4.51
C GLY A 341 2.07 28.06 3.65
N ASN A 342 3.14 28.40 2.96
CA ASN A 342 3.23 29.63 2.17
C ASN A 342 2.61 29.51 0.78
N THR A 343 2.55 28.28 0.25
CA THR A 343 1.97 28.00 -1.08
C THR A 343 0.69 27.22 -0.94
N HIS A 344 -0.39 27.71 -1.53
CA HIS A 344 -1.63 26.93 -1.67
C HIS A 344 -1.53 26.05 -2.92
N TYR A 345 -1.72 24.73 -2.76
CA TYR A 345 -1.66 23.82 -3.91
C TYR A 345 -3.00 23.66 -4.60
N GLY A 346 -4.10 23.75 -3.85
CA GLY A 346 -5.45 23.60 -4.39
C GLY A 346 -6.38 22.82 -3.46
N GLN A 347 -7.52 22.45 -4.03
CA GLN A 347 -8.59 21.76 -3.33
C GLN A 347 -9.09 20.58 -4.14
N GLU A 348 -9.51 19.51 -3.45
CA GLU A 348 -10.06 18.32 -4.10
C GLU A 348 -11.38 17.91 -3.44
N MET A 349 -12.31 17.43 -4.27
CA MET A 349 -13.54 16.79 -3.83
C MET A 349 -13.64 15.39 -4.43
N ASP A 350 -13.86 14.39 -3.59
CA ASP A 350 -14.01 12.99 -3.98
C ASP A 350 -15.39 12.46 -3.67
N LEU A 351 -15.93 11.67 -4.58
CA LEU A 351 -17.15 10.90 -4.42
C LEU A 351 -16.88 9.44 -4.80
N ILE A 352 -16.93 8.54 -3.83
CA ILE A 352 -16.64 7.11 -4.06
C ILE A 352 -17.87 6.28 -3.67
N PHE A 353 -18.48 5.68 -4.67
CA PHE A 353 -19.61 4.76 -4.54
C PHE A 353 -19.10 3.33 -4.56
N LYS A 354 -19.48 2.54 -3.57
CA LYS A 354 -19.12 1.14 -3.48
C LYS A 354 -20.34 0.28 -3.14
N LYS A 355 -20.57 -0.75 -3.94
CA LYS A 355 -21.68 -1.69 -3.79
C LYS A 355 -21.22 -3.13 -3.99
N ILE A 356 -21.73 -4.04 -3.16
CA ILE A 356 -21.68 -5.49 -3.43
C ILE A 356 -22.86 -5.80 -4.34
N ILE A 357 -22.60 -6.26 -5.57
CA ILE A 357 -23.62 -6.58 -6.55
C ILE A 357 -24.12 -8.01 -6.36
N PHE A 358 -23.17 -8.92 -6.14
CA PHE A 358 -23.39 -10.33 -5.83
C PHE A 358 -22.37 -10.75 -4.78
N ASP A 359 -22.59 -11.88 -4.13
CA ASP A 359 -21.60 -12.48 -3.25
C ASP A 359 -20.28 -12.68 -4.04
N GLY A 360 -19.18 -12.20 -3.49
CA GLY A 360 -17.87 -12.20 -4.14
C GLY A 360 -17.69 -11.16 -5.28
N ILE A 361 -18.70 -10.33 -5.64
CA ILE A 361 -18.57 -9.32 -6.71
C ILE A 361 -18.91 -7.93 -6.18
N SER A 362 -17.96 -7.01 -6.28
CA SER A 362 -18.11 -5.60 -5.88
C SER A 362 -17.88 -4.65 -7.06
N LEU A 363 -18.70 -3.60 -7.11
CA LEU A 363 -18.54 -2.46 -8.01
C LEU A 363 -18.12 -1.24 -7.19
N GLU A 364 -17.11 -0.53 -7.66
CA GLU A 364 -16.67 0.74 -7.11
C GLU A 364 -16.56 1.76 -8.22
N GLN A 365 -17.11 2.95 -7.98
CA GLN A 365 -17.05 4.07 -8.92
C GLN A 365 -16.57 5.29 -8.15
N GLY A 366 -15.55 5.96 -8.69
CA GLY A 366 -14.99 7.16 -8.10
C GLY A 366 -14.98 8.33 -9.06
N PHE A 367 -15.20 9.51 -8.49
CA PHE A 367 -15.10 10.81 -9.12
C PHE A 367 -14.23 11.68 -8.21
N ALA A 368 -13.16 12.23 -8.75
CA ALA A 368 -12.35 13.21 -8.06
C ALA A 368 -12.26 14.48 -8.92
N LEU A 369 -12.49 15.62 -8.29
CA LEU A 369 -12.41 16.94 -8.93
C LEU A 369 -11.37 17.74 -8.17
N TYR A 370 -10.30 18.13 -8.84
CA TYR A 370 -9.24 18.93 -8.29
C TYR A 370 -9.19 20.32 -8.94
N ARG A 371 -9.14 21.35 -8.11
CA ARG A 371 -8.93 22.74 -8.54
C ARG A 371 -7.56 23.21 -8.05
N PRO A 372 -6.57 23.37 -8.95
CA PRO A 372 -5.28 23.95 -8.60
C PRO A 372 -5.44 25.39 -8.12
N ASP A 373 -4.51 25.86 -7.29
CA ASP A 373 -4.38 27.28 -7.04
C ASP A 373 -3.86 28.02 -8.28
N ASN A 374 -4.30 29.24 -8.50
CA ASN A 374 -3.91 30.09 -9.64
C ASN A 374 -4.27 29.54 -11.04
N ASP A 375 -5.17 28.56 -11.12
CA ASP A 375 -5.71 28.02 -12.35
C ASP A 375 -7.22 27.85 -12.23
N ASP A 376 -7.99 28.45 -13.14
CA ASP A 376 -9.46 28.31 -13.16
C ASP A 376 -9.93 26.96 -13.74
N SER A 377 -9.00 26.14 -14.21
CA SER A 377 -9.32 24.81 -14.71
C SER A 377 -9.69 23.86 -13.57
N ILE A 378 -10.70 23.04 -13.81
CA ILE A 378 -11.03 21.92 -12.93
C ILE A 378 -10.52 20.65 -13.61
N LEU A 379 -9.62 19.98 -12.93
CA LEU A 379 -9.11 18.68 -13.34
C LEU A 379 -10.01 17.59 -12.79
N SER A 380 -10.26 16.55 -13.56
CA SER A 380 -11.12 15.46 -13.14
C SER A 380 -10.47 14.10 -13.34
N PHE A 381 -10.73 13.21 -12.39
CA PHE A 381 -10.39 11.81 -12.47
C PHE A 381 -11.64 10.98 -12.20
N ILE A 382 -11.91 10.03 -13.08
CA ILE A 382 -13.07 9.14 -12.97
C ILE A 382 -12.58 7.72 -13.12
N TYR A 383 -13.12 6.82 -12.33
CA TYR A 383 -12.88 5.39 -12.53
C TYR A 383 -14.12 4.54 -12.26
N LEU A 384 -14.14 3.39 -12.90
CA LEU A 384 -15.11 2.33 -12.66
C LEU A 384 -14.33 1.03 -12.46
N MET A 385 -14.54 0.36 -11.33
CA MET A 385 -13.80 -0.82 -10.95
C MET A 385 -14.73 -1.95 -10.54
N LEU A 386 -14.61 -3.07 -11.22
CA LEU A 386 -15.28 -4.33 -10.88
C LEU A 386 -14.23 -5.28 -10.28
N THR A 387 -14.56 -5.84 -9.12
CA THR A 387 -13.69 -6.81 -8.46
C THR A 387 -14.47 -8.06 -8.13
N THR A 388 -13.93 -9.22 -8.48
CA THR A 388 -14.44 -10.53 -8.07
C THR A 388 -13.46 -11.19 -7.12
N SER A 389 -13.99 -11.98 -6.18
CA SER A 389 -13.20 -12.80 -5.24
C SER A 389 -13.92 -14.14 -5.05
N LEU A 390 -13.20 -15.22 -5.33
CA LEU A 390 -13.67 -16.60 -5.26
C LEU A 390 -12.81 -17.40 -4.28
#